data_1a999f187be0ea5466007fb8a2b4c059
#
_entry.id   1a999f187be0ea5466007fb8a2b4c059
#
_cell.length_a   1.000
_cell.length_b   1.000
_cell.length_c   1.000
_cell.angle_alpha   90.00
_cell.angle_beta   90.00
_cell.angle_gamma   90.00
#
_symmetry.space_group_name_H-M   'P 1'
#
loop_
_entity.id
_entity.type
_entity.pdbx_description
1 polymer ?
#
loop_
_entity_poly.entity_id
_entity_poly.type
_entity_poly.pdbx_seq_one_letter_code
_entity_poly.pdbx_strand_id
1 'polypeptide(L)'
;MERKEVLDELRTVLVTRLKFDSARAADINMETTLPKGLEGSLGLDSLDFIELSIAVEERFGIVIDESEDLAPHFQSMDALTRFICQKAAGE
;
A
#
# COMPACT_ATOMS: atom_id res chain seq x y z
N MET A 1 4.37 -13.01 8.15
CA MET A 1 4.29 -12.67 6.71
C MET A 1 5.50 -11.86 6.30
N GLU A 2 6.17 -12.25 5.24
CA GLU A 2 7.36 -11.56 4.79
C GLU A 2 7.01 -10.32 3.97
N ARG A 3 7.89 -9.32 4.02
CA ARG A 3 7.66 -8.07 3.28
C ARG A 3 7.53 -8.29 1.77
N LYS A 4 8.31 -9.24 1.24
CA LYS A 4 8.23 -9.55 -0.18
C LYS A 4 6.84 -10.07 -0.57
N GLU A 5 6.27 -10.93 0.27
CA GLU A 5 4.91 -11.42 0.05
C GLU A 5 3.88 -10.31 0.10
N VAL A 6 4.05 -9.40 1.06
CA VAL A 6 3.16 -8.24 1.20
C VAL A 6 3.26 -7.36 -0.05
N LEU A 7 4.47 -7.14 -0.55
CA LEU A 7 4.66 -6.33 -1.75
C LEU A 7 3.93 -6.95 -2.95
N ASP A 8 4.06 -8.27 -3.14
CA ASP A 8 3.38 -8.96 -4.23
C ASP A 8 1.86 -8.85 -4.12
N GLU A 9 1.34 -9.00 -2.89
CA GLU A 9 -0.09 -8.84 -2.64
C GLU A 9 -0.56 -7.40 -2.92
N LEU A 10 0.26 -6.42 -2.56
CA LEU A 10 -0.07 -5.01 -2.82
C LEU A 10 -0.11 -4.71 -4.31
N ARG A 11 0.76 -5.32 -5.11
CA ARG A 11 0.69 -5.18 -6.56
C ARG A 11 -0.66 -5.66 -7.07
N THR A 12 -1.11 -6.81 -6.59
CA THR A 12 -2.42 -7.36 -6.96
C THR A 12 -3.55 -6.43 -6.53
N VAL A 13 -3.47 -5.89 -5.32
CA VAL A 13 -4.47 -4.96 -4.81
C VAL A 13 -4.57 -3.72 -5.71
N LEU A 14 -3.43 -3.16 -6.08
CA LEU A 14 -3.41 -1.98 -6.93
C LEU A 14 -4.07 -2.24 -8.28
N VAL A 15 -3.79 -3.39 -8.88
CA VAL A 15 -4.38 -3.74 -10.17
C VAL A 15 -5.89 -4.00 -10.04
N THR A 16 -6.30 -4.76 -9.04
CA THR A 16 -7.69 -5.21 -8.93
C THR A 16 -8.61 -4.17 -8.29
N ARG A 17 -8.11 -3.43 -7.30
CA ARG A 17 -8.95 -2.49 -6.54
C ARG A 17 -8.81 -1.05 -7.03
N LEU A 18 -7.62 -0.63 -7.39
CA LEU A 18 -7.37 0.74 -7.85
C LEU A 18 -7.26 0.84 -9.37
N LYS A 19 -7.44 -0.27 -10.07
CA LYS A 19 -7.44 -0.30 -11.54
C LYS A 19 -6.12 0.14 -12.17
N PHE A 20 -5.02 -0.11 -11.48
CA PHE A 20 -3.70 0.18 -12.04
C PHE A 20 -3.40 -0.74 -13.21
N ASP A 21 -2.65 -0.22 -14.17
CA ASP A 21 -2.12 -1.01 -15.28
C ASP A 21 -1.18 -2.08 -14.72
N SER A 22 -1.41 -3.33 -15.12
CA SER A 22 -0.60 -4.45 -14.63
C SER A 22 0.88 -4.30 -15.01
N ALA A 23 1.19 -3.68 -16.15
CA ALA A 23 2.58 -3.42 -16.53
C ALA A 23 3.25 -2.44 -15.58
N ARG A 24 2.53 -1.41 -15.14
CA ARG A 24 3.04 -0.45 -14.15
C ARG A 24 3.22 -1.12 -12.79
N ALA A 25 2.27 -1.97 -12.43
CA ALA A 25 2.34 -2.68 -11.15
C ALA A 25 3.57 -3.60 -11.09
N ALA A 26 3.94 -4.20 -12.20
CA ALA A 26 5.11 -5.07 -12.26
C ALA A 26 6.42 -4.34 -11.96
N ASP A 27 6.46 -3.02 -12.20
CA ASP A 27 7.66 -2.21 -11.95
C ASP A 27 7.73 -1.69 -10.51
N ILE A 28 6.69 -1.91 -9.71
CA ILE A 28 6.66 -1.43 -8.33
C ILE A 28 7.67 -2.21 -7.49
N ASN A 29 8.43 -1.49 -6.67
CA ASN A 29 9.38 -2.09 -5.74
C ASN A 29 9.29 -1.37 -4.40
N MET A 30 10.14 -1.74 -3.45
CA MET A 30 10.11 -1.16 -2.10
C MET A 30 10.37 0.34 -2.09
N GLU A 31 11.12 0.85 -3.06
CA GLU A 31 11.46 2.27 -3.13
C GLU A 31 10.38 3.12 -3.79
N THR A 32 9.39 2.48 -4.40
CA THR A 32 8.31 3.19 -5.09
C THR A 32 7.51 4.03 -4.08
N THR A 33 7.33 5.32 -4.39
CA THR A 33 6.53 6.22 -3.57
C THR A 33 5.08 6.24 -4.05
N LEU A 34 4.16 6.59 -3.17
CA LEU A 34 2.73 6.50 -3.45
C LEU A 34 2.06 7.84 -3.76
N PRO A 35 2.31 8.94 -3.01
CA PRO A 35 1.54 10.16 -3.19
C PRO A 35 1.82 10.86 -4.52
N LYS A 36 0.80 11.48 -5.08
CA LYS A 36 0.99 12.28 -6.27
C LYS A 36 1.84 13.51 -5.95
N GLY A 37 2.48 14.06 -6.99
CA GLY A 37 3.33 15.23 -6.84
C GLY A 37 4.80 14.89 -6.63
N LEU A 38 5.11 13.62 -6.42
CA LEU A 38 6.50 13.16 -6.30
C LEU A 38 6.91 12.49 -7.60
N GLU A 39 8.13 12.77 -8.03
CA GLU A 39 8.66 12.19 -9.27
C GLU A 39 8.80 10.68 -9.09
N GLY A 40 8.34 9.92 -10.09
CA GLY A 40 8.40 8.47 -10.07
C GLY A 40 7.37 7.80 -9.17
N SER A 41 6.48 8.58 -8.56
CA SER A 41 5.45 8.09 -7.68
C SER A 41 4.30 7.43 -8.45
N LEU A 42 3.50 6.62 -7.74
CA LEU A 42 2.27 6.05 -8.30
C LEU A 42 1.20 7.10 -8.55
N GLY A 43 1.33 8.28 -7.94
CA GLY A 43 0.41 9.38 -8.18
C GLY A 43 -0.94 9.23 -7.51
N LEU A 44 -0.98 8.60 -6.34
CA LEU A 44 -2.23 8.39 -5.61
C LEU A 44 -2.72 9.67 -4.96
N ASP A 45 -4.01 9.97 -5.10
CA ASP A 45 -4.64 11.09 -4.41
C ASP A 45 -5.33 10.59 -3.13
N SER A 46 -6.03 11.48 -2.43
CA SER A 46 -6.66 11.13 -1.16
C SER A 46 -7.74 10.06 -1.28
N LEU A 47 -8.49 10.05 -2.39
CA LEU A 47 -9.49 9.01 -2.62
C LEU A 47 -8.84 7.66 -2.85
N ASP A 48 -7.72 7.64 -3.58
CA ASP A 48 -6.95 6.42 -3.79
C ASP A 48 -6.42 5.87 -2.48
N PHE A 49 -5.97 6.75 -1.58
CA PHE A 49 -5.47 6.32 -0.27
C PHE A 49 -6.58 5.70 0.58
N ILE A 50 -7.78 6.27 0.54
CA ILE A 50 -8.93 5.70 1.24
C ILE A 50 -9.24 4.31 0.69
N GLU A 51 -9.32 4.17 -0.62
CA GLU A 51 -9.57 2.88 -1.25
C GLU A 51 -8.47 1.88 -0.91
N LEU A 52 -7.21 2.31 -0.95
CA LEU A 52 -6.09 1.45 -0.64
C LEU A 52 -6.14 0.97 0.82
N SER A 53 -6.46 1.87 1.76
CA SER A 53 -6.52 1.48 3.16
C SER A 53 -7.60 0.44 3.42
N ILE A 54 -8.77 0.59 2.79
CA ILE A 54 -9.86 -0.38 2.89
C ILE A 54 -9.43 -1.72 2.30
N ALA A 55 -8.80 -1.69 1.13
CA ALA A 55 -8.35 -2.90 0.45
C ALA A 55 -7.28 -3.64 1.27
N VAL A 56 -6.39 -2.90 1.91
CA VAL A 56 -5.35 -3.47 2.76
C VAL A 56 -5.99 -4.16 3.97
N GLU A 57 -6.95 -3.52 4.61
CA GLU A 57 -7.65 -4.14 5.74
C GLU A 57 -8.30 -5.45 5.34
N GLU A 58 -8.98 -5.46 4.21
CA GLU A 58 -9.67 -6.65 3.72
C GLU A 58 -8.71 -7.74 3.28
N ARG A 59 -7.68 -7.36 2.55
CA ARG A 59 -6.75 -8.34 1.97
C ARG A 59 -5.88 -9.01 3.02
N PHE A 60 -5.42 -8.24 4.00
CA PHE A 60 -4.48 -8.76 5.01
C PHE A 60 -5.15 -9.10 6.33
N GLY A 61 -6.45 -8.84 6.46
CA GLY A 61 -7.19 -9.14 7.68
C GLY A 61 -6.74 -8.33 8.88
N ILE A 62 -6.31 -7.09 8.64
CA ILE A 62 -5.86 -6.19 9.70
C ILE A 62 -6.88 -5.07 9.90
N VAL A 63 -6.78 -4.38 11.04
CA VAL A 63 -7.64 -3.25 11.36
C VAL A 63 -6.76 -2.01 11.48
N ILE A 64 -7.12 -0.97 10.74
CA ILE A 64 -6.44 0.32 10.81
C ILE A 64 -7.32 1.26 11.62
N ASP A 65 -6.79 1.74 12.74
CA ASP A 65 -7.51 2.66 13.62
C ASP A 65 -7.59 4.04 12.96
N GLU A 66 -8.77 4.64 12.99
CA GLU A 66 -8.99 5.97 12.42
C GLU A 66 -8.11 7.05 13.06
N SER A 67 -7.68 6.83 14.31
CA SER A 67 -6.81 7.77 15.00
C SER A 67 -5.35 7.67 14.55
N GLU A 68 -4.99 6.63 13.80
CA GLU A 68 -3.62 6.47 13.31
C GLU A 68 -3.32 7.46 12.19
N ASP A 69 -2.13 8.05 12.24
CA ASP A 69 -1.66 8.90 11.16
C ASP A 69 -1.06 8.00 10.08
N LEU A 70 -1.79 7.84 8.99
CA LEU A 70 -1.38 6.93 7.90
C LEU A 70 -0.39 7.55 6.94
N ALA A 71 -0.27 8.88 6.91
CA ALA A 71 0.58 9.53 5.93
C ALA A 71 2.02 9.00 5.92
N PRO A 72 2.71 8.85 7.06
CA PRO A 72 4.07 8.30 7.05
C PRO A 72 4.14 6.87 6.56
N HIS A 73 3.10 6.08 6.82
CA HIS A 73 3.07 4.66 6.44
C HIS A 73 2.75 4.45 4.97
N PHE A 74 2.17 5.45 4.33
CA PHE A 74 1.75 5.36 2.93
C PHE A 74 2.65 6.19 2.02
N GLN A 75 3.83 6.59 2.48
CA GLN A 75 4.78 7.37 1.67
C GLN A 75 5.46 6.51 0.61
N SER A 76 5.77 5.27 0.93
CA SER A 76 6.47 4.37 0.01
C SER A 76 5.98 2.95 0.23
N MET A 77 6.28 2.09 -0.73
CA MET A 77 5.93 0.68 -0.59
C MET A 77 6.67 0.05 0.59
N ASP A 78 7.92 0.45 0.84
CA ASP A 78 8.66 -0.06 1.99
C ASP A 78 7.97 0.30 3.31
N ALA A 79 7.56 1.55 3.48
CA ALA A 79 6.87 1.99 4.68
C ALA A 79 5.55 1.25 4.85
N LEU A 80 4.80 1.08 3.76
CA LEU A 80 3.52 0.40 3.78
C LEU A 80 3.67 -1.08 4.10
N THR A 81 4.65 -1.76 3.52
CA THR A 81 4.88 -3.18 3.80
C THR A 81 5.27 -3.40 5.25
N ARG A 82 6.10 -2.53 5.82
CA ARG A 82 6.46 -2.61 7.24
C ARG A 82 5.24 -2.45 8.13
N PHE A 83 4.40 -1.48 7.82
CA PHE A 83 3.17 -1.22 8.56
C PHE A 83 2.25 -2.44 8.55
N ILE A 84 2.05 -3.02 7.37
CA ILE A 84 1.20 -4.22 7.22
C ILE A 84 1.78 -5.40 7.99
N CYS A 85 3.08 -5.64 7.87
CA CYS A 85 3.73 -6.74 8.58
C CYS A 85 3.58 -6.59 10.09
N GLN A 86 3.72 -5.38 10.60
CA GLN A 86 3.58 -5.09 12.02
C GLN A 86 2.15 -5.37 12.50
N LYS A 87 1.16 -4.90 11.74
CA LYS A 87 -0.24 -5.14 12.08
C LYS A 87 -0.60 -6.62 12.00
N ALA A 88 -0.09 -7.32 10.98
CA ALA A 88 -0.35 -8.74 10.79
C ALA A 88 0.28 -9.59 11.90
N ALA A 89 1.34 -9.10 12.53
CA ALA A 89 1.97 -9.77 13.67
C ALA A 89 1.23 -9.52 14.98
N GLY A 90 0.16 -8.73 14.97
CA GLY A 90 -0.64 -8.48 16.16
C GLY A 90 -0.15 -7.35 17.03
N GLU A 91 0.66 -6.46 16.50
CA GLU A 91 1.23 -5.33 17.23
C GLU A 91 0.56 -4.00 16.93
#